data_4a268896f8a123fba629df0be946fe93
#
_entry.id   4a268896f8a123fba629df0be946fe93
#
_cell.length_a   1.000
_cell.length_b   1.000
_cell.length_c   1.000
_cell.angle_alpha   90.00
_cell.angle_beta   90.00
_cell.angle_gamma   90.00
#
_symmetry.space_group_name_H-M   'P 1'
#
loop_
_entity.id
_entity.type
_entity.pdbx_description
1 polymer ?
#
loop_
_entity_poly.entity_id
_entity_poly.type
_entity_poly.pdbx_seq_one_letter_code
_entity_poly.pdbx_strand_id
1 'polypeptide(L)'
;MTQPTGHHEVTLEVDGEQRTLLLDNRVTLLDALREHLGVTAPKKGCDHGQCGSCTVLRDGRRVTTCLTFAVAADGARITTAAGLGDGADLHPVAQAFHDEDGFQCGYCTPGQICSAVGMLDEVKAGAPSVIADDLEAPPELTEDEIRERMSGNLCRCAAYPNIVAAIERASVQ
;
A
#
# COMPACT_ATOMS: atom_id res chain seq x y z
N MET A 1 -23.89 -14.18 24.52
CA MET A 1 -24.19 -14.63 23.14
C MET A 1 -22.96 -15.37 22.67
N THR A 2 -23.07 -16.66 22.32
CA THR A 2 -21.96 -17.43 21.75
C THR A 2 -21.72 -16.94 20.32
N GLN A 3 -20.48 -16.55 20.01
CA GLN A 3 -20.09 -16.20 18.64
C GLN A 3 -20.31 -17.42 17.73
N PRO A 4 -20.78 -17.23 16.48
CA PRO A 4 -20.88 -18.33 15.53
C PRO A 4 -19.50 -18.94 15.32
N THR A 5 -19.40 -20.28 15.28
CA THR A 5 -18.15 -20.97 15.02
C THR A 5 -17.53 -20.51 13.70
N GLY A 6 -16.25 -20.10 13.73
CA GLY A 6 -15.53 -19.62 12.55
C GLY A 6 -15.62 -18.10 12.33
N HIS A 7 -16.21 -17.33 13.25
CA HIS A 7 -16.18 -15.86 13.23
C HIS A 7 -15.36 -15.35 14.41
N HIS A 8 -14.62 -14.26 14.17
CA HIS A 8 -13.87 -13.53 15.18
C HIS A 8 -14.19 -12.03 15.12
N GLU A 9 -14.15 -11.41 16.28
CA GLU A 9 -14.13 -9.96 16.38
C GLU A 9 -12.72 -9.47 16.02
N VAL A 10 -12.64 -8.59 15.05
CA VAL A 10 -11.40 -8.00 14.54
C VAL A 10 -11.49 -6.50 14.72
N THR A 11 -10.52 -5.91 15.38
CA THR A 11 -10.42 -4.46 15.56
C THR A 11 -9.23 -3.93 14.76
N LEU A 12 -9.47 -2.98 13.88
CA LEU A 12 -8.47 -2.30 13.05
C LEU A 12 -8.50 -0.81 13.32
N GLU A 13 -7.35 -0.15 13.31
CA GLU A 13 -7.29 1.29 13.14
C GLU A 13 -7.10 1.58 11.65
N VAL A 14 -8.12 2.11 10.98
CA VAL A 14 -8.10 2.37 9.54
C VAL A 14 -8.12 3.88 9.30
N ASP A 15 -7.06 4.42 8.72
CA ASP A 15 -6.88 5.85 8.44
C ASP A 15 -7.17 6.73 9.67
N GLY A 16 -6.68 6.30 10.86
CA GLY A 16 -6.86 6.98 12.13
C GLY A 16 -8.18 6.71 12.86
N GLU A 17 -9.09 5.94 12.27
CA GLU A 17 -10.35 5.58 12.89
C GLU A 17 -10.38 4.11 13.36
N GLN A 18 -10.75 3.88 14.63
CA GLN A 18 -10.92 2.52 15.13
C GLN A 18 -12.22 1.89 14.62
N ARG A 19 -12.11 0.69 14.08
CA ARG A 19 -13.20 -0.09 13.46
C ARG A 19 -13.20 -1.51 14.01
N THR A 20 -14.34 -1.98 14.52
CA THR A 20 -14.51 -3.35 15.01
C THR A 20 -15.55 -4.08 14.17
N LEU A 21 -15.21 -5.27 13.71
CA LEU A 21 -16.00 -6.11 12.82
C LEU A 21 -16.09 -7.54 13.37
N LEU A 22 -17.23 -8.19 13.24
CA LEU A 22 -17.36 -9.63 13.43
C LEU A 22 -17.28 -10.32 12.06
N LEU A 23 -16.17 -11.00 11.77
CA LEU A 23 -15.85 -11.54 10.45
C LEU A 23 -15.66 -13.07 10.49
N ASP A 24 -16.02 -13.73 9.38
CA ASP A 24 -15.55 -15.09 9.11
C ASP A 24 -14.02 -15.07 8.98
N ASN A 25 -13.33 -16.06 9.55
CA ASN A 25 -11.87 -16.15 9.59
C ASN A 25 -11.20 -16.16 8.20
N ARG A 26 -11.97 -16.49 7.16
CA ARG A 26 -11.52 -16.55 5.76
C ARG A 26 -11.58 -15.20 5.05
N VAL A 27 -12.17 -14.19 5.66
CA VAL A 27 -12.29 -12.85 5.05
C VAL A 27 -10.90 -12.24 4.91
N THR A 28 -10.55 -11.81 3.70
CA THR A 28 -9.30 -11.09 3.44
C THR A 28 -9.38 -9.67 4.01
N LEU A 29 -8.22 -9.10 4.33
CA LEU A 29 -8.17 -7.68 4.74
C LEU A 29 -8.72 -6.77 3.63
N LEU A 30 -8.52 -7.13 2.36
CA LEU A 30 -9.09 -6.41 1.23
C LEU A 30 -10.61 -6.37 1.27
N ASP A 31 -11.26 -7.52 1.51
CA ASP A 31 -12.71 -7.60 1.59
C ASP A 31 -13.25 -6.92 2.86
N ALA A 32 -12.55 -7.06 3.99
CA ALA A 32 -12.88 -6.34 5.22
C ALA A 32 -12.91 -4.82 4.99
N LEU A 33 -11.89 -4.28 4.34
CA LEU A 33 -11.81 -2.84 4.03
C LEU A 33 -12.91 -2.42 3.06
N ARG A 34 -13.06 -3.12 1.93
CA ARG A 34 -13.92 -2.70 0.84
C ARG A 34 -15.40 -2.99 1.08
N GLU A 35 -15.71 -4.24 1.47
CA GLU A 35 -17.10 -4.73 1.49
C GLU A 35 -17.76 -4.52 2.86
N HIS A 36 -16.97 -4.54 3.94
CA HIS A 36 -17.51 -4.36 5.29
C HIS A 36 -17.37 -2.93 5.82
N LEU A 37 -16.27 -2.23 5.49
CA LEU A 37 -16.02 -0.87 5.96
C LEU A 37 -16.29 0.22 4.91
N GLY A 38 -16.48 -0.13 3.64
CA GLY A 38 -16.67 0.82 2.55
C GLY A 38 -15.41 1.62 2.17
N VAL A 39 -14.24 1.19 2.65
CA VAL A 39 -12.94 1.80 2.34
C VAL A 39 -12.45 1.28 0.99
N THR A 40 -12.72 2.03 -0.07
CA THR A 40 -12.51 1.59 -1.46
C THR A 40 -11.20 2.05 -2.09
N ALA A 41 -10.35 2.76 -1.36
CA ALA A 41 -9.01 3.16 -1.82
C ALA A 41 -8.16 1.96 -2.26
N PRO A 42 -7.98 0.87 -1.45
CA PRO A 42 -7.33 -0.33 -1.96
C PRO A 42 -8.21 -1.04 -2.99
N LYS A 43 -7.63 -1.41 -4.14
CA LYS A 43 -8.39 -1.94 -5.29
C LYS A 43 -8.23 -3.45 -5.45
N LYS A 44 -9.33 -4.13 -5.76
CA LYS A 44 -9.33 -5.56 -6.10
C LYS A 44 -9.05 -5.74 -7.59
N GLY A 45 -7.75 -5.82 -7.96
CA GLY A 45 -7.34 -6.02 -9.35
C GLY A 45 -7.22 -7.49 -9.73
N CYS A 46 -6.45 -8.27 -9.00
CA CYS A 46 -6.21 -9.69 -9.30
C CYS A 46 -6.72 -10.66 -8.24
N ASP A 47 -6.85 -10.23 -6.99
CA ASP A 47 -7.26 -11.01 -5.82
C ASP A 47 -6.37 -12.22 -5.49
N HIS A 48 -5.11 -12.21 -5.96
CA HIS A 48 -4.14 -13.29 -5.74
C HIS A 48 -2.68 -12.78 -5.65
N GLY A 49 -2.46 -11.54 -5.23
CA GLY A 49 -1.14 -11.01 -4.87
C GLY A 49 -0.25 -10.55 -6.03
N GLN A 50 -0.72 -10.56 -7.30
CA GLN A 50 0.14 -10.30 -8.46
C GLN A 50 0.21 -8.84 -8.89
N CYS A 51 -0.83 -8.03 -8.66
CA CYS A 51 -0.92 -6.71 -9.28
C CYS A 51 -0.57 -5.53 -8.36
N GLY A 52 -0.51 -5.74 -7.06
CA GLY A 52 -0.20 -4.67 -6.08
C GLY A 52 -1.26 -3.58 -5.92
N SER A 53 -2.38 -3.60 -6.67
CA SER A 53 -3.41 -2.53 -6.59
C SER A 53 -4.12 -2.45 -5.24
N CYS A 54 -4.02 -3.49 -4.41
CA CYS A 54 -4.58 -3.56 -3.08
C CYS A 54 -3.57 -3.21 -1.97
N THR A 55 -2.40 -2.71 -2.30
CA THR A 55 -1.35 -2.37 -1.33
C THR A 55 -1.83 -1.26 -0.38
N VAL A 56 -1.62 -1.48 0.90
CA VAL A 56 -1.77 -0.51 2.00
C VAL A 56 -0.52 -0.55 2.88
N LEU A 57 -0.42 0.38 3.82
CA LEU A 57 0.58 0.31 4.89
C LEU A 57 -0.09 -0.32 6.12
N ARG A 58 0.43 -1.47 6.56
CA ARG A 58 0.11 -2.11 7.83
C ARG A 58 1.26 -1.85 8.79
N ASP A 59 0.99 -1.10 9.85
CA ASP A 59 2.00 -0.70 10.84
C ASP A 59 3.25 -0.08 10.17
N GLY A 60 3.04 0.74 9.12
CA GLY A 60 4.08 1.38 8.33
C GLY A 60 4.71 0.52 7.23
N ARG A 61 4.38 -0.77 7.13
CA ARG A 61 4.93 -1.68 6.11
C ARG A 61 3.93 -1.95 5.00
N ARG A 62 4.38 -1.90 3.75
CA ARG A 62 3.53 -2.22 2.60
C ARG A 62 3.15 -3.70 2.57
N VAL A 63 1.84 -3.96 2.44
CA VAL A 63 1.28 -5.32 2.35
C VAL A 63 0.20 -5.39 1.28
N THR A 64 0.08 -6.54 0.61
CA THR A 64 -1.03 -6.83 -0.30
C THR A 64 -2.21 -7.38 0.49
N THR A 65 -3.29 -6.61 0.59
CA THR A 65 -4.43 -6.94 1.45
C THR A 65 -5.24 -8.15 0.97
N CYS A 66 -5.17 -8.50 -0.31
CA CYS A 66 -5.82 -9.70 -0.86
C CYS A 66 -5.17 -11.02 -0.37
N LEU A 67 -3.92 -10.99 0.09
CA LEU A 67 -3.21 -12.14 0.66
C LEU A 67 -3.09 -12.10 2.20
N THR A 68 -3.71 -11.11 2.83
CA THR A 68 -3.73 -10.96 4.29
C THR A 68 -5.12 -11.28 4.81
N PHE A 69 -5.27 -12.23 5.73
CA PHE A 69 -6.55 -12.43 6.41
C PHE A 69 -6.82 -11.30 7.40
N ALA A 70 -8.07 -10.85 7.48
CA ALA A 70 -8.47 -9.79 8.40
C ALA A 70 -8.15 -10.15 9.86
N VAL A 71 -8.38 -11.40 10.26
CA VAL A 71 -8.07 -11.91 11.60
C VAL A 71 -6.58 -11.88 11.93
N ALA A 72 -5.69 -11.96 10.93
CA ALA A 72 -4.25 -11.84 11.11
C ALA A 72 -3.78 -10.39 11.23
N ALA A 73 -4.67 -9.44 10.98
CA ALA A 73 -4.43 -8.00 11.11
C ALA A 73 -5.12 -7.40 12.36
N ASP A 74 -5.68 -8.23 13.23
CA ASP A 74 -6.32 -7.74 14.47
C ASP A 74 -5.35 -6.87 15.28
N GLY A 75 -5.83 -5.71 15.73
CA GLY A 75 -5.05 -4.69 16.43
C GLY A 75 -4.11 -3.86 15.55
N ALA A 76 -4.01 -4.13 14.24
CA ALA A 76 -3.10 -3.42 13.37
C ALA A 76 -3.62 -2.03 12.96
N ARG A 77 -2.67 -1.12 12.71
CA ARG A 77 -2.93 0.16 12.06
C ARG A 77 -2.79 0.02 10.54
N ILE A 78 -3.85 0.34 9.83
CA ILE A 78 -3.94 0.29 8.37
C ILE A 78 -4.02 1.72 7.85
N THR A 79 -3.04 2.11 7.03
CA THR A 79 -3.07 3.40 6.33
C THR A 79 -3.25 3.12 4.85
N THR A 80 -4.33 3.65 4.29
CA THR A 80 -4.60 3.62 2.84
C THR A 80 -4.05 4.90 2.18
N ALA A 81 -4.06 4.96 0.86
CA ALA A 81 -3.66 6.18 0.16
C ALA A 81 -4.55 7.40 0.52
N ALA A 82 -5.79 7.16 0.94
CA ALA A 82 -6.68 8.22 1.39
C ALA A 82 -6.32 8.75 2.79
N GLY A 83 -5.71 7.93 3.64
CA GLY A 83 -5.28 8.29 4.98
C GLY A 83 -3.84 8.80 5.07
N LEU A 84 -3.11 8.90 3.96
CA LEU A 84 -1.74 9.42 3.96
C LEU A 84 -1.67 10.95 4.05
N GLY A 85 -2.68 11.65 3.55
CA GLY A 85 -2.75 13.11 3.61
C GLY A 85 -3.45 13.63 4.86
N ASP A 86 -3.34 14.92 5.11
CA ASP A 86 -4.07 15.61 6.18
C ASP A 86 -5.16 16.51 5.56
N GLY A 87 -6.32 15.94 5.27
CA GLY A 87 -7.47 16.65 4.73
C GLY A 87 -7.20 17.32 3.37
N ALA A 88 -6.90 18.61 3.36
CA ALA A 88 -6.64 19.38 2.14
C ALA A 88 -5.21 19.21 1.61
N ASP A 89 -4.28 18.77 2.46
CA ASP A 89 -2.87 18.64 2.10
C ASP A 89 -2.56 17.20 1.68
N LEU A 90 -2.16 17.03 0.43
CA LEU A 90 -1.74 15.73 -0.07
C LEU A 90 -0.39 15.34 0.55
N HIS A 91 -0.23 14.05 0.81
CA HIS A 91 1.09 13.52 1.14
C HIS A 91 2.08 13.82 0.00
N PRO A 92 3.39 14.15 0.26
CA PRO A 92 4.36 14.52 -0.77
C PRO A 92 4.42 13.55 -1.96
N VAL A 93 4.35 12.24 -1.70
CA VAL A 93 4.28 11.22 -2.77
C VAL A 93 3.02 11.38 -3.61
N ALA A 94 1.85 11.59 -2.98
CA ALA A 94 0.60 11.76 -3.73
C ALA A 94 0.61 13.05 -4.56
N GLN A 95 1.18 14.13 -4.02
CA GLN A 95 1.38 15.38 -4.73
C GLN A 95 2.31 15.20 -5.93
N ALA A 96 3.44 14.48 -5.76
CA ALA A 96 4.36 14.20 -6.85
C ALA A 96 3.71 13.36 -7.95
N PHE A 97 2.88 12.36 -7.59
CA PHE A 97 2.08 11.60 -8.57
C PHE A 97 1.12 12.48 -9.37
N HIS A 98 0.55 13.50 -8.75
CA HIS A 98 -0.30 14.47 -9.43
C HIS A 98 0.52 15.37 -10.38
N ASP A 99 1.66 15.88 -9.91
CA ASP A 99 2.49 16.83 -10.64
C ASP A 99 3.20 16.20 -11.86
N GLU A 100 3.55 14.93 -11.77
CA GLU A 100 4.26 14.17 -12.82
C GLU A 100 3.31 13.32 -13.69
N ASP A 101 1.99 13.49 -13.56
CA ASP A 101 0.99 12.65 -14.24
C ASP A 101 1.24 11.13 -14.03
N GLY A 102 1.61 10.73 -12.81
CA GLY A 102 1.94 9.35 -12.43
C GLY A 102 0.76 8.36 -12.51
N PHE A 103 -0.31 8.72 -13.20
CA PHE A 103 -1.50 7.89 -13.39
C PHE A 103 -2.25 8.25 -14.69
N GLN A 104 -3.07 7.31 -15.18
CA GLN A 104 -4.04 7.54 -16.25
C GLN A 104 -5.45 7.18 -15.77
N CYS A 105 -5.84 5.90 -15.80
CA CYS A 105 -7.18 5.50 -15.33
C CYS A 105 -7.35 5.63 -13.80
N GLY A 106 -6.27 5.77 -13.03
CA GLY A 106 -6.31 5.93 -11.58
C GLY A 106 -6.53 4.64 -10.78
N TYR A 107 -6.80 3.49 -11.42
CA TYR A 107 -7.17 2.27 -10.70
C TYR A 107 -6.04 1.73 -9.82
N CYS A 108 -4.80 1.64 -10.31
CA CYS A 108 -3.65 1.17 -9.54
C CYS A 108 -3.06 2.26 -8.62
N THR A 109 -3.43 3.52 -8.79
CA THR A 109 -2.77 4.66 -8.15
C THR A 109 -2.73 4.60 -6.63
N PRO A 110 -3.82 4.24 -5.91
CA PRO A 110 -3.74 4.12 -4.45
C PRO A 110 -2.72 3.09 -3.98
N GLY A 111 -2.65 1.93 -4.66
CA GLY A 111 -1.65 0.91 -4.36
C GLY A 111 -0.22 1.36 -4.71
N GLN A 112 -0.04 2.08 -5.81
CA GLN A 112 1.26 2.65 -6.21
C GLN A 112 1.76 3.67 -5.16
N ILE A 113 0.89 4.57 -4.69
CA ILE A 113 1.24 5.58 -3.69
C ILE A 113 1.63 4.91 -2.37
N CYS A 114 0.82 3.98 -1.84
CA CYS A 114 1.18 3.24 -0.62
C CYS A 114 2.48 2.46 -0.76
N SER A 115 2.69 1.84 -1.93
CA SER A 115 3.92 1.11 -2.22
C SER A 115 5.13 2.04 -2.27
N ALA A 116 5.00 3.21 -2.90
CA ALA A 116 6.06 4.22 -2.99
C ALA A 116 6.45 4.75 -1.59
N VAL A 117 5.47 5.08 -0.75
CA VAL A 117 5.73 5.52 0.63
C VAL A 117 6.49 4.44 1.40
N GLY A 118 5.98 3.21 1.41
CA GLY A 118 6.64 2.12 2.15
C GLY A 118 8.02 1.77 1.59
N MET A 119 8.23 1.85 0.26
CA MET A 119 9.51 1.63 -0.38
C MET A 119 10.55 2.71 0.01
N LEU A 120 10.14 3.98 0.04
CA LEU A 120 11.02 5.07 0.46
C LEU A 120 11.45 4.91 1.93
N ASP A 121 10.56 4.44 2.79
CA ASP A 121 10.89 4.14 4.19
C ASP A 121 11.83 2.93 4.30
N GLU A 122 11.68 1.91 3.45
CA GLU A 122 12.62 0.77 3.37
C GLU A 122 14.02 1.24 2.97
N VAL A 123 14.14 2.12 1.97
CA VAL A 123 15.43 2.71 1.54
C VAL A 123 16.06 3.51 2.68
N LYS A 124 15.29 4.39 3.34
CA LYS A 124 15.77 5.16 4.50
C LYS A 124 16.25 4.27 5.65
N ALA A 125 15.61 3.10 5.83
CA ALA A 125 16.00 2.11 6.83
C ALA A 125 17.21 1.25 6.41
N GLY A 126 17.78 1.46 5.21
CA GLY A 126 18.90 0.70 4.70
C GLY A 126 18.55 -0.72 4.25
N ALA A 127 17.25 -1.00 3.96
CA ALA A 127 16.83 -2.33 3.53
C ALA A 127 17.42 -2.64 2.14
N PRO A 128 18.16 -3.76 1.96
CA PRO A 128 18.76 -4.12 0.69
C PRO A 128 17.69 -4.48 -0.36
N SER A 129 18.08 -4.44 -1.64
CA SER A 129 17.25 -4.91 -2.76
C SER A 129 17.99 -5.97 -3.57
N VAL A 130 17.27 -6.58 -4.53
CA VAL A 130 17.82 -7.62 -5.41
C VAL A 130 18.92 -7.08 -6.32
N ILE A 131 18.91 -5.80 -6.67
CA ILE A 131 19.90 -5.17 -7.56
C ILE A 131 21.07 -4.52 -6.82
N ALA A 132 21.11 -4.58 -5.49
CA ALA A 132 22.22 -4.06 -4.71
C ALA A 132 23.47 -4.93 -4.93
N ASP A 133 24.58 -4.30 -5.37
CA ASP A 133 25.87 -4.99 -5.54
C ASP A 133 26.48 -5.41 -4.19
N ASP A 134 26.23 -4.62 -3.14
CA ASP A 134 26.69 -4.88 -1.77
C ASP A 134 25.48 -4.77 -0.82
N LEU A 135 25.13 -5.88 -0.18
CA LEU A 135 24.00 -5.95 0.75
C LEU A 135 24.25 -5.28 2.10
N GLU A 136 25.51 -4.97 2.42
CA GLU A 136 25.91 -4.29 3.65
C GLU A 136 26.00 -2.77 3.45
N ALA A 137 26.08 -2.30 2.21
CA ALA A 137 26.09 -0.88 1.89
C ALA A 137 24.67 -0.28 1.94
N PRO A 138 24.54 0.99 2.36
CA PRO A 138 23.27 1.68 2.25
C PRO A 138 22.79 1.72 0.79
N PRO A 139 21.50 1.39 0.49
CA PRO A 139 21.00 1.43 -0.87
C PRO A 139 20.97 2.87 -1.40
N GLU A 140 21.43 3.06 -2.63
CA GLU A 140 21.27 4.31 -3.36
C GLU A 140 19.95 4.28 -4.13
N LEU A 141 19.13 5.31 -3.97
CA LEU A 141 17.83 5.39 -4.67
C LEU A 141 18.04 5.85 -6.13
N THR A 142 18.45 4.91 -6.96
CA THR A 142 18.55 5.12 -8.41
C THR A 142 17.21 4.82 -9.09
N GLU A 143 17.07 5.21 -10.37
CA GLU A 143 15.89 4.87 -11.19
C GLU A 143 15.66 3.35 -11.25
N ASP A 144 16.73 2.57 -11.40
CA ASP A 144 16.65 1.11 -11.43
C ASP A 144 16.22 0.53 -10.07
N GLU A 145 16.69 1.10 -8.96
CA GLU A 145 16.27 0.73 -7.61
C GLU A 145 14.77 1.01 -7.40
N ILE A 146 14.27 2.16 -7.89
CA ILE A 146 12.84 2.47 -7.84
C ILE A 146 12.05 1.45 -8.67
N ARG A 147 12.49 1.15 -9.89
CA ARG A 147 11.84 0.17 -10.78
C ARG A 147 11.75 -1.21 -10.12
N GLU A 148 12.85 -1.67 -9.52
CA GLU A 148 12.89 -2.96 -8.84
C GLU A 148 11.94 -3.00 -7.66
N ARG A 149 12.02 -2.03 -6.74
CA ARG A 149 11.16 -2.00 -5.54
C ARG A 149 9.68 -1.81 -5.85
N MET A 150 9.36 -1.22 -7.01
CA MET A 150 7.99 -1.01 -7.48
C MET A 150 7.50 -2.09 -8.43
N SER A 151 8.32 -3.08 -8.77
CA SER A 151 7.99 -4.15 -9.75
C SER A 151 6.74 -4.95 -9.41
N GLY A 152 6.38 -5.04 -8.13
CA GLY A 152 5.16 -5.70 -7.65
C GLY A 152 3.86 -4.91 -7.88
N ASN A 153 3.92 -3.67 -8.40
CA ASN A 153 2.76 -2.81 -8.62
C ASN A 153 2.52 -2.59 -10.12
N LEU A 154 1.54 -3.29 -10.69
CA LEU A 154 1.26 -3.26 -12.12
C LEU A 154 0.37 -2.07 -12.50
N CYS A 155 0.73 -1.42 -13.62
CA CYS A 155 -0.06 -0.38 -14.26
C CYS A 155 -0.41 -0.79 -15.70
N ARG A 156 -1.69 -1.10 -15.97
CA ARG A 156 -2.12 -1.51 -17.32
C ARG A 156 -2.05 -0.37 -18.35
N CYS A 157 -2.10 0.88 -17.87
CA CYS A 157 -1.95 2.07 -18.71
C CYS A 157 -0.49 2.43 -19.03
N ALA A 158 0.47 1.67 -18.48
CA ALA A 158 1.91 1.87 -18.66
C ALA A 158 2.43 3.25 -18.21
N ALA A 159 1.86 3.83 -17.15
CA ALA A 159 2.33 5.11 -16.60
C ALA A 159 3.67 5.00 -15.84
N TYR A 160 4.41 3.91 -16.00
CA TYR A 160 5.64 3.63 -15.24
C TYR A 160 6.71 4.73 -15.31
N PRO A 161 7.00 5.37 -16.48
CA PRO A 161 8.01 6.43 -16.50
C PRO A 161 7.64 7.60 -15.57
N ASN A 162 6.38 8.00 -15.59
CA ASN A 162 5.88 9.10 -14.76
C ASN A 162 5.78 8.70 -13.27
N ILE A 163 5.47 7.43 -12.97
CA ILE A 163 5.49 6.91 -11.60
C ILE A 163 6.91 6.97 -11.04
N VAL A 164 7.91 6.57 -11.81
CA VAL A 164 9.32 6.65 -11.39
C VAL A 164 9.73 8.10 -11.16
N ALA A 165 9.44 9.01 -12.09
CA ALA A 165 9.72 10.45 -11.94
C ALA A 165 9.04 11.04 -10.69
N ALA A 166 7.78 10.66 -10.42
CA ALA A 166 7.06 11.08 -9.22
C ALA A 166 7.75 10.61 -7.93
N ILE A 167 8.25 9.38 -7.90
CA ILE A 167 8.95 8.83 -6.73
C ILE A 167 10.29 9.52 -6.54
N GLU A 168 11.07 9.73 -7.61
CA GLU A 168 12.32 10.49 -7.56
C GLU A 168 12.10 11.88 -6.99
N ARG A 169 11.08 12.60 -7.51
CA ARG A 169 10.73 13.94 -7.02
C ARG A 169 10.35 13.93 -5.54
N ALA A 170 9.56 12.96 -5.10
CA ALA A 170 9.13 12.85 -3.71
C ALA A 170 10.28 12.50 -2.75
N SER A 171 11.33 11.83 -3.23
CA SER A 171 12.44 11.37 -2.40
C SER A 171 13.37 12.49 -1.92
N VAL A 172 13.33 13.65 -2.58
CA VAL A 172 14.19 14.82 -2.28
C VAL A 172 13.47 15.91 -1.47
N GLN A 173 12.20 15.67 -1.09
CA GLN A 173 11.40 16.53 -0.23
C GLN A 173 11.45 16.06 1.23
#